data_61dcece2759cbba21e58948c175c3873
#
_entry.id   61dcece2759cbba21e58948c175c3873
#
_cell.length_a   1.000
_cell.length_b   1.000
_cell.length_c   1.000
_cell.angle_alpha   90.00
_cell.angle_beta   90.00
_cell.angle_gamma   90.00
#
_symmetry.space_group_name_H-M   'P 1'
#
loop_
_entity.id
_entity.type
_entity.pdbx_description
1 polymer ?
#
loop_
_entity_poly.entity_id
_entity_poly.type
_entity_poly.pdbx_seq_one_letter_code
_entity_poly.pdbx_strand_id
1 'polypeptide(L)'
;MVVELISVGTEILLGNIVNTNAAYLAEKCALLGCSLYHQTVVGDNEERMEEAIRQAIERADIVILTGGLGPTKDDLTKEVTAKVFGRKLYMDEHSRARIRDYFEKIKSKKVTENNWKQALVPEGAIVIDNLNGTAPGLILENKERGKAAILIPGPPNEMKPMFEHDIAPYLNKKQPEGIYSHMVKVCGIGESRAETMVADLMDAQTNPTLAPYAKTGEVHFRVTARACSEEAAEQLMEPMIEEMKKRFGDAVYTTEENVTLEESVIRLLEEKKMTVTTAESCTGGKLSGRLLNVAGASGVYNEGYITYANASKEKILGVKHETLETYGAVSEQTAAEMALGAAKAAGADAALSVTGIAGPGGGTAEKPVGLVYIGCAVNGEVTVREYRFTGNREKNRDYAVARAITLLREELLKRA
;
A
#
# COMPACT_ATOMS: atom_id res chain seq x y z
N MET A 1 -20.97 -10.45 -7.19
CA MET A 1 -21.60 -10.63 -5.85
C MET A 1 -21.34 -9.38 -5.03
N VAL A 2 -22.39 -8.80 -4.45
CA VAL A 2 -22.27 -7.59 -3.61
C VAL A 2 -22.09 -8.01 -2.16
N VAL A 3 -21.05 -7.47 -1.52
CA VAL A 3 -20.74 -7.69 -0.10
C VAL A 3 -20.83 -6.36 0.63
N GLU A 4 -21.43 -6.34 1.81
CA GLU A 4 -21.43 -5.20 2.73
C GLU A 4 -20.77 -5.57 4.07
N LEU A 5 -20.00 -4.64 4.62
CA LEU A 5 -19.31 -4.82 5.89
C LEU A 5 -20.03 -4.05 7.00
N ILE A 6 -20.24 -4.71 8.14
CA ILE A 6 -20.72 -4.06 9.37
C ILE A 6 -19.71 -4.31 10.48
N SER A 7 -19.10 -3.24 10.97
CA SER A 7 -18.20 -3.29 12.12
C SER A 7 -19.00 -2.95 13.39
N VAL A 8 -18.99 -3.87 14.35
CA VAL A 8 -19.70 -3.73 15.61
C VAL A 8 -18.71 -3.40 16.72
N GLY A 9 -18.93 -2.27 17.38
CA GLY A 9 -18.12 -1.83 18.51
C GLY A 9 -18.25 -0.33 18.75
N THR A 10 -18.63 0.04 19.95
CA THR A 10 -18.78 1.44 20.35
C THR A 10 -17.45 2.20 20.31
N GLU A 11 -16.32 1.54 20.56
CA GLU A 11 -14.98 2.12 20.52
C GLU A 11 -14.57 2.51 19.09
N ILE A 12 -15.03 1.78 18.06
CA ILE A 12 -14.82 2.11 16.66
C ILE A 12 -15.66 3.34 16.29
N LEU A 13 -16.92 3.34 16.71
CA LEU A 13 -17.86 4.42 16.42
C LEU A 13 -17.41 5.76 17.02
N LEU A 14 -16.82 5.72 18.22
CA LEU A 14 -16.29 6.89 18.92
C LEU A 14 -14.89 7.30 18.44
N GLY A 15 -14.28 6.56 17.54
CA GLY A 15 -12.95 6.85 17.01
C GLY A 15 -11.79 6.57 17.97
N ASN A 16 -12.02 5.78 19.03
CA ASN A 16 -10.98 5.38 19.97
C ASN A 16 -9.94 4.44 19.34
N ILE A 17 -10.36 3.67 18.34
CA ILE A 17 -9.50 2.81 17.53
C ILE A 17 -9.80 2.99 16.05
N VAL A 18 -8.77 2.74 15.21
CA VAL A 18 -8.92 2.74 13.75
C VAL A 18 -9.54 1.42 13.30
N ASN A 19 -10.53 1.47 12.42
CA ASN A 19 -11.20 0.29 11.87
C ASN A 19 -10.32 -0.43 10.82
N THR A 20 -9.28 -1.09 11.28
CA THR A 20 -8.35 -1.85 10.42
C THR A 20 -8.98 -3.14 9.90
N ASN A 21 -9.97 -3.70 10.58
CA ASN A 21 -10.68 -4.88 10.13
C ASN A 21 -11.47 -4.62 8.85
N ALA A 22 -12.20 -3.51 8.80
CA ALA A 22 -12.96 -3.16 7.59
C ALA A 22 -12.04 -2.93 6.39
N ALA A 23 -10.90 -2.26 6.58
CA ALA A 23 -9.91 -2.07 5.52
C ALA A 23 -9.38 -3.41 4.98
N TYR A 24 -9.00 -4.32 5.88
CA TYR A 24 -8.52 -5.66 5.52
C TYR A 24 -9.58 -6.49 4.79
N LEU A 25 -10.79 -6.56 5.34
CA LEU A 25 -11.89 -7.32 4.74
C LEU A 25 -12.30 -6.76 3.37
N ALA A 26 -12.32 -5.43 3.22
CA ALA A 26 -12.62 -4.78 1.95
C ALA A 26 -11.59 -5.14 0.87
N GLU A 27 -10.29 -5.07 1.21
CA GLU A 27 -9.21 -5.47 0.30
C GLU A 27 -9.35 -6.94 -0.11
N LYS A 28 -9.53 -7.84 0.85
CA LYS A 28 -9.66 -9.28 0.58
C LYS A 28 -10.92 -9.62 -0.23
N CYS A 29 -12.06 -9.01 0.10
CA CYS A 29 -13.28 -9.20 -0.69
C CYS A 29 -13.13 -8.68 -2.13
N ALA A 30 -12.44 -7.55 -2.32
CA ALA A 30 -12.16 -7.03 -3.66
C ALA A 30 -11.30 -8.00 -4.47
N LEU A 31 -10.24 -8.58 -3.87
CA LEU A 31 -9.40 -9.60 -4.51
C LEU A 31 -10.20 -10.85 -4.91
N LEU A 32 -11.25 -11.19 -4.16
CA LEU A 32 -12.18 -12.29 -4.47
C LEU A 32 -13.27 -11.91 -5.49
N GLY A 33 -13.16 -10.75 -6.13
CA GLY A 33 -14.13 -10.31 -7.13
C GLY A 33 -15.47 -9.82 -6.58
N CYS A 34 -15.56 -9.60 -5.27
CA CYS A 34 -16.75 -9.04 -4.64
C CYS A 34 -16.81 -7.52 -4.81
N SER A 35 -17.99 -6.99 -5.03
CA SER A 35 -18.23 -5.54 -5.07
C SER A 35 -18.62 -5.05 -3.69
N LEU A 36 -17.91 -4.07 -3.15
CA LEU A 36 -18.26 -3.38 -1.92
C LEU A 36 -18.72 -1.96 -2.22
N TYR A 37 -19.95 -1.63 -1.82
CA TYR A 37 -20.49 -0.28 -1.98
C TYR A 37 -20.75 0.41 -0.64
N HIS A 38 -20.87 -0.35 0.44
CA HIS A 38 -21.20 0.17 1.77
C HIS A 38 -20.36 -0.48 2.87
N GLN A 39 -19.94 0.34 3.82
CA GLN A 39 -19.34 -0.08 5.09
C GLN A 39 -20.04 0.69 6.21
N THR A 40 -20.57 -0.02 7.19
CA THR A 40 -21.31 0.56 8.31
C THR A 40 -20.58 0.28 9.62
N VAL A 41 -20.53 1.26 10.51
CA VAL A 41 -20.08 1.07 11.89
C VAL A 41 -21.28 1.24 12.78
N VAL A 42 -21.52 0.30 13.68
CA VAL A 42 -22.63 0.35 14.66
C VAL A 42 -22.09 0.06 16.06
N GLY A 43 -22.57 0.82 17.04
CA GLY A 43 -22.27 0.54 18.46
C GLY A 43 -23.07 -0.64 18.99
N ASP A 44 -22.75 -1.07 20.19
CA ASP A 44 -23.34 -2.23 20.90
C ASP A 44 -24.78 -1.91 21.39
N ASN A 45 -25.69 -1.80 20.42
CA ASN A 45 -27.10 -1.51 20.66
C ASN A 45 -27.97 -2.36 19.73
N GLU A 46 -28.92 -3.11 20.33
CA GLU A 46 -29.74 -4.08 19.62
C GLU A 46 -30.54 -3.47 18.46
N GLU A 47 -31.29 -2.38 18.73
CA GLU A 47 -32.18 -1.78 17.73
C GLU A 47 -31.40 -1.22 16.52
N ARG A 48 -30.31 -0.50 16.76
CA ARG A 48 -29.47 0.07 15.69
C ARG A 48 -28.77 -1.02 14.89
N MET A 49 -28.33 -2.08 15.55
CA MET A 49 -27.71 -3.22 14.89
C MET A 49 -28.73 -3.97 14.04
N GLU A 50 -29.94 -4.20 14.53
CA GLU A 50 -31.03 -4.82 13.76
C GLU A 50 -31.36 -4.00 12.51
N GLU A 51 -31.50 -2.69 12.66
CA GLU A 51 -31.74 -1.80 11.52
C GLU A 51 -30.61 -1.86 10.49
N ALA A 52 -29.34 -1.76 10.92
CA ALA A 52 -28.19 -1.83 10.04
C ALA A 52 -28.12 -3.17 9.28
N ILE A 53 -28.35 -4.30 9.96
CA ILE A 53 -28.36 -5.63 9.33
C ILE A 53 -29.50 -5.75 8.30
N ARG A 54 -30.71 -5.30 8.64
CA ARG A 54 -31.85 -5.34 7.71
C ARG A 54 -31.58 -4.52 6.46
N GLN A 55 -31.07 -3.30 6.59
CA GLN A 55 -30.72 -2.46 5.45
C GLN A 55 -29.62 -3.08 4.59
N ALA A 56 -28.59 -3.64 5.22
CA ALA A 56 -27.49 -4.28 4.50
C ALA A 56 -27.95 -5.50 3.70
N ILE A 57 -28.78 -6.37 4.28
CA ILE A 57 -29.31 -7.58 3.62
C ILE A 57 -30.19 -7.23 2.43
N GLU A 58 -30.94 -6.13 2.44
CA GLU A 58 -31.77 -5.74 1.27
C GLU A 58 -30.90 -5.41 0.04
N ARG A 59 -29.74 -4.78 0.23
CA ARG A 59 -28.91 -4.26 -0.87
C ARG A 59 -27.65 -5.09 -1.19
N ALA A 60 -27.24 -6.00 -0.29
CA ALA A 60 -26.08 -6.87 -0.52
C ALA A 60 -26.50 -8.34 -0.60
N ASP A 61 -25.69 -9.17 -1.27
CA ASP A 61 -25.88 -10.63 -1.32
C ASP A 61 -25.33 -11.27 -0.06
N ILE A 62 -24.23 -10.73 0.47
CA ILE A 62 -23.58 -11.17 1.70
C ILE A 62 -23.27 -9.98 2.59
N VAL A 63 -23.61 -10.09 3.88
CA VAL A 63 -23.24 -9.13 4.90
C VAL A 63 -22.21 -9.77 5.84
N ILE A 64 -21.03 -9.17 5.96
CA ILE A 64 -19.99 -9.64 6.88
C ILE A 64 -20.00 -8.71 8.11
N LEU A 65 -20.28 -9.29 9.28
CA LEU A 65 -20.25 -8.60 10.55
C LEU A 65 -18.98 -8.97 11.32
N THR A 66 -18.24 -7.98 11.83
CA THR A 66 -17.05 -8.20 12.66
C THR A 66 -17.21 -7.53 14.02
N GLY A 67 -17.02 -8.28 15.09
CA GLY A 67 -17.18 -7.83 16.47
C GLY A 67 -18.51 -8.26 17.12
N GLY A 68 -18.64 -8.02 18.42
CA GLY A 68 -19.83 -8.31 19.22
C GLY A 68 -20.17 -9.81 19.39
N LEU A 69 -19.16 -10.70 19.30
CA LEU A 69 -19.28 -12.15 19.50
C LEU A 69 -18.67 -12.62 20.84
N GLY A 70 -18.25 -11.71 21.69
CA GLY A 70 -17.69 -12.01 22.99
C GLY A 70 -18.72 -12.56 23.99
N PRO A 71 -18.29 -12.80 25.25
CA PRO A 71 -19.13 -13.38 26.28
C PRO A 71 -19.91 -12.34 27.09
N THR A 72 -19.76 -11.05 26.81
CA THR A 72 -20.40 -9.99 27.64
C THR A 72 -21.85 -9.77 27.24
N LYS A 73 -22.58 -9.01 28.04
CA LYS A 73 -23.98 -8.70 27.75
C LYS A 73 -24.14 -7.81 26.51
N ASP A 74 -23.14 -7.02 26.23
CA ASP A 74 -23.11 -6.05 25.12
C ASP A 74 -22.77 -6.73 23.77
N ASP A 75 -22.23 -7.96 23.80
CA ASP A 75 -21.96 -8.76 22.62
C ASP A 75 -23.25 -9.36 22.06
N LEU A 76 -23.94 -8.65 21.18
CA LEU A 76 -25.29 -9.00 20.70
C LEU A 76 -25.35 -9.37 19.21
N THR A 77 -24.22 -9.34 18.50
CA THR A 77 -24.20 -9.52 17.04
C THR A 77 -24.87 -10.81 16.58
N LYS A 78 -24.64 -11.89 17.26
CA LYS A 78 -25.21 -13.19 16.96
C LYS A 78 -26.72 -13.24 17.22
N GLU A 79 -27.14 -12.75 18.35
CA GLU A 79 -28.54 -12.72 18.77
C GLU A 79 -29.39 -11.89 17.83
N VAL A 80 -28.90 -10.70 17.47
CA VAL A 80 -29.59 -9.79 16.57
C VAL A 80 -29.62 -10.35 15.13
N THR A 81 -28.53 -10.92 14.65
CA THR A 81 -28.51 -11.55 13.34
C THR A 81 -29.45 -12.75 13.26
N ALA A 82 -29.47 -13.60 14.31
CA ALA A 82 -30.41 -14.71 14.39
C ALA A 82 -31.88 -14.24 14.35
N LYS A 83 -32.22 -13.16 15.06
CA LYS A 83 -33.53 -12.52 15.02
C LYS A 83 -33.92 -12.04 13.63
N VAL A 84 -33.01 -11.35 12.94
CA VAL A 84 -33.24 -10.87 11.56
C VAL A 84 -33.48 -12.02 10.58
N PHE A 85 -32.75 -13.13 10.75
CA PHE A 85 -32.91 -14.34 9.92
C PHE A 85 -34.05 -15.26 10.38
N GLY A 86 -34.76 -14.91 11.45
CA GLY A 86 -35.85 -15.73 11.99
C GLY A 86 -35.38 -17.08 12.55
N ARG A 87 -34.15 -17.14 13.09
CA ARG A 87 -33.53 -18.36 13.61
C ARG A 87 -33.53 -18.35 15.15
N LYS A 88 -33.79 -19.50 15.75
CA LYS A 88 -33.63 -19.70 17.20
C LYS A 88 -32.20 -20.05 17.51
N LEU A 89 -31.74 -19.70 18.72
CA LEU A 89 -30.42 -20.11 19.20
C LEU A 89 -30.56 -21.44 19.97
N TYR A 90 -29.56 -22.29 19.77
CA TYR A 90 -29.42 -23.55 20.53
C TYR A 90 -27.96 -23.68 21.02
N MET A 91 -27.76 -24.49 22.04
CA MET A 91 -26.43 -24.81 22.56
C MET A 91 -25.76 -25.79 21.61
N ASP A 92 -24.66 -25.34 20.95
CA ASP A 92 -23.86 -26.19 20.12
C ASP A 92 -22.75 -26.90 20.93
N GLU A 93 -22.85 -28.22 21.04
CA GLU A 93 -21.95 -29.01 21.88
C GLU A 93 -20.50 -29.01 21.29
N HIS A 94 -20.33 -28.89 19.99
CA HIS A 94 -19.00 -28.75 19.40
C HIS A 94 -18.33 -27.43 19.85
N SER A 95 -19.00 -26.32 19.69
CA SER A 95 -18.50 -25.00 20.16
C SER A 95 -18.24 -25.00 21.67
N ARG A 96 -19.14 -25.66 22.44
CA ARG A 96 -18.98 -25.78 23.88
C ARG A 96 -17.72 -26.59 24.25
N ALA A 97 -17.44 -27.68 23.56
CA ALA A 97 -16.23 -28.47 23.74
C ALA A 97 -14.98 -27.65 23.41
N ARG A 98 -14.99 -26.93 22.29
CA ARG A 98 -13.90 -26.04 21.85
C ARG A 98 -13.57 -24.96 22.89
N ILE A 99 -14.58 -24.32 23.46
CA ILE A 99 -14.39 -23.30 24.51
C ILE A 99 -13.71 -23.97 25.74
N ARG A 100 -14.15 -25.16 26.15
CA ARG A 100 -13.53 -25.88 27.25
C ARG A 100 -12.06 -26.17 26.97
N ASP A 101 -11.75 -26.75 25.82
CA ASP A 101 -10.39 -27.09 25.39
C ASP A 101 -9.48 -25.86 25.33
N TYR A 102 -9.99 -24.72 24.89
CA TYR A 102 -9.26 -23.46 24.87
C TYR A 102 -8.85 -23.03 26.29
N PHE A 103 -9.80 -23.03 27.25
CA PHE A 103 -9.51 -22.67 28.63
C PHE A 103 -8.57 -23.66 29.32
N GLU A 104 -8.63 -24.93 28.99
CA GLU A 104 -7.69 -25.94 29.48
C GLU A 104 -6.27 -25.69 28.99
N LYS A 105 -6.10 -25.38 27.70
CA LYS A 105 -4.80 -25.04 27.09
C LYS A 105 -4.12 -23.84 27.74
N ILE A 106 -4.85 -22.77 28.02
CA ILE A 106 -4.30 -21.56 28.65
C ILE A 106 -4.17 -21.70 30.19
N LYS A 107 -4.42 -22.91 30.75
CA LYS A 107 -4.37 -23.20 32.19
C LYS A 107 -5.24 -22.24 33.04
N SER A 108 -6.32 -21.75 32.49
CA SER A 108 -7.29 -20.93 33.20
C SER A 108 -8.12 -21.79 34.17
N LYS A 109 -8.33 -21.30 35.36
CA LYS A 109 -8.90 -22.11 36.46
C LYS A 109 -10.37 -22.45 36.29
N LYS A 110 -11.18 -21.69 35.54
CA LYS A 110 -12.61 -22.03 35.29
C LYS A 110 -13.14 -21.27 34.06
N VAL A 111 -13.97 -21.94 33.26
CA VAL A 111 -14.90 -21.31 32.32
C VAL A 111 -16.02 -20.66 33.13
N THR A 112 -16.27 -19.38 32.91
CA THR A 112 -17.35 -18.67 33.59
C THR A 112 -18.67 -18.88 32.83
N GLU A 113 -19.81 -18.78 33.55
CA GLU A 113 -21.13 -19.00 32.95
C GLU A 113 -21.40 -18.17 31.68
N ASN A 114 -20.92 -16.94 31.67
CA ASN A 114 -21.07 -16.05 30.51
C ASN A 114 -20.30 -16.51 29.27
N ASN A 115 -19.22 -17.29 29.41
CA ASN A 115 -18.50 -17.84 28.26
C ASN A 115 -19.35 -18.82 27.44
N TRP A 116 -20.29 -19.52 28.10
CA TRP A 116 -21.20 -20.45 27.41
C TRP A 116 -22.14 -19.75 26.44
N LYS A 117 -22.39 -18.45 26.61
CA LYS A 117 -23.09 -17.64 25.62
C LYS A 117 -22.49 -17.76 24.22
N GLN A 118 -21.18 -17.90 24.12
CA GLN A 118 -20.49 -18.03 22.84
C GLN A 118 -20.77 -19.36 22.11
N ALA A 119 -21.18 -20.40 22.87
CA ALA A 119 -21.58 -21.67 22.29
C ALA A 119 -23.07 -21.72 21.86
N LEU A 120 -23.83 -20.66 22.06
CA LEU A 120 -25.14 -20.54 21.46
C LEU A 120 -25.02 -20.23 19.99
N VAL A 121 -25.64 -21.02 19.13
CA VAL A 121 -25.51 -20.93 17.65
C VAL A 121 -26.92 -20.83 17.05
N PRO A 122 -27.16 -20.01 16.02
CA PRO A 122 -28.41 -19.97 15.29
C PRO A 122 -28.70 -21.29 14.56
N GLU A 123 -29.92 -21.75 14.59
CA GLU A 123 -30.35 -22.98 13.89
C GLU A 123 -29.99 -22.92 12.39
N GLY A 124 -29.32 -23.98 11.92
CA GLY A 124 -28.89 -24.10 10.53
C GLY A 124 -27.74 -23.21 10.11
N ALA A 125 -27.04 -22.57 11.04
CA ALA A 125 -25.80 -21.85 10.75
C ALA A 125 -24.66 -22.85 10.52
N ILE A 126 -23.73 -22.47 9.62
CA ILE A 126 -22.43 -23.15 9.47
C ILE A 126 -21.52 -22.55 10.56
N VAL A 127 -21.00 -23.43 11.41
CA VAL A 127 -20.07 -23.04 12.49
C VAL A 127 -18.64 -23.11 11.97
N ILE A 128 -17.87 -22.06 12.22
CA ILE A 128 -16.45 -21.95 11.88
C ILE A 128 -15.64 -21.95 13.17
N ASP A 129 -14.67 -22.84 13.25
CA ASP A 129 -13.80 -22.95 14.42
C ASP A 129 -12.86 -21.76 14.56
N ASN A 130 -12.81 -21.19 15.77
CA ASN A 130 -11.82 -20.19 16.12
C ASN A 130 -10.60 -20.86 16.74
N LEU A 131 -9.49 -20.82 16.04
CA LEU A 131 -8.23 -21.46 16.50
C LEU A 131 -7.48 -20.56 17.51
N ASN A 132 -7.76 -19.26 17.54
CA ASN A 132 -7.02 -18.26 18.32
C ASN A 132 -7.87 -17.62 19.44
N GLY A 133 -9.12 -18.05 19.58
CA GLY A 133 -10.05 -17.51 20.58
C GLY A 133 -11.19 -18.47 20.91
N THR A 134 -12.20 -17.96 21.59
CA THR A 134 -13.36 -18.74 22.06
C THR A 134 -14.64 -18.54 21.26
N ALA A 135 -14.79 -17.38 20.58
CA ALA A 135 -15.99 -17.08 19.82
C ALA A 135 -15.92 -17.75 18.43
N PRO A 136 -16.82 -18.69 18.09
CA PRO A 136 -16.87 -19.26 16.75
C PRO A 136 -17.31 -18.22 15.73
N GLY A 137 -16.85 -18.38 14.48
CA GLY A 137 -17.47 -17.71 13.35
C GLY A 137 -18.74 -18.43 12.93
N LEU A 138 -19.66 -17.71 12.29
CA LEU A 138 -20.95 -18.24 11.89
C LEU A 138 -21.32 -17.78 10.48
N ILE A 139 -21.91 -18.67 9.68
CA ILE A 139 -22.52 -18.30 8.40
C ILE A 139 -24.00 -18.67 8.45
N LEU A 140 -24.87 -17.69 8.33
CA LEU A 140 -26.31 -17.85 8.27
C LEU A 140 -26.75 -17.64 6.82
N GLU A 141 -27.28 -18.69 6.19
CA GLU A 141 -27.82 -18.61 4.84
C GLU A 141 -29.34 -18.47 4.85
N ASN A 142 -29.84 -17.54 4.05
CA ASN A 142 -31.24 -17.53 3.63
C ASN A 142 -31.30 -17.99 2.16
N LYS A 143 -31.49 -19.29 1.97
CA LYS A 143 -31.49 -19.93 0.63
C LYS A 143 -32.62 -19.44 -0.26
N GLU A 144 -33.76 -19.09 0.31
CA GLU A 144 -34.92 -18.61 -0.45
C GLU A 144 -34.66 -17.24 -1.08
N ARG A 145 -33.93 -16.37 -0.37
CA ARG A 145 -33.57 -15.03 -0.85
C ARG A 145 -32.18 -14.97 -1.51
N GLY A 146 -31.39 -16.05 -1.48
CA GLY A 146 -30.02 -16.05 -1.96
C GLY A 146 -29.08 -15.15 -1.15
N LYS A 147 -29.41 -14.83 0.10
CA LYS A 147 -28.66 -13.92 0.99
C LYS A 147 -27.94 -14.68 2.07
N ALA A 148 -26.82 -14.12 2.59
CA ALA A 148 -26.14 -14.69 3.74
C ALA A 148 -25.59 -13.59 4.67
N ALA A 149 -25.50 -13.94 5.96
CA ALA A 149 -24.74 -13.16 6.94
C ALA A 149 -23.55 -14.00 7.46
N ILE A 150 -22.39 -13.40 7.50
CA ILE A 150 -21.14 -14.00 8.01
C ILE A 150 -20.72 -13.21 9.25
N LEU A 151 -20.61 -13.88 10.39
CA LEU A 151 -20.22 -13.28 11.65
C LEU A 151 -18.83 -13.76 12.04
N ILE A 152 -17.92 -12.82 12.29
CA ILE A 152 -16.54 -13.11 12.66
C ILE A 152 -16.10 -12.28 13.88
N PRO A 153 -15.16 -12.79 14.68
CA PRO A 153 -14.65 -12.07 15.85
C PRO A 153 -14.05 -10.70 15.51
N GLY A 154 -14.01 -9.81 16.53
CA GLY A 154 -13.39 -8.49 16.41
C GLY A 154 -11.85 -8.50 16.42
N PRO A 155 -11.15 -9.26 17.28
CA PRO A 155 -9.70 -9.27 17.34
C PRO A 155 -9.07 -9.71 16.02
N PRO A 156 -8.12 -8.90 15.44
CA PRO A 156 -7.51 -9.21 14.12
C PRO A 156 -6.79 -10.57 14.05
N ASN A 157 -6.20 -11.01 15.15
CA ASN A 157 -5.53 -12.31 15.25
C ASN A 157 -6.49 -13.52 15.20
N GLU A 158 -7.77 -13.31 15.45
CA GLU A 158 -8.85 -14.31 15.32
C GLU A 158 -9.51 -14.18 13.95
N MET A 159 -9.88 -12.95 13.57
CA MET A 159 -10.63 -12.62 12.37
C MET A 159 -9.87 -12.99 11.08
N LYS A 160 -8.60 -12.60 10.97
CA LYS A 160 -7.83 -12.79 9.73
C LYS A 160 -7.65 -14.27 9.36
N PRO A 161 -7.18 -15.16 10.25
CA PRO A 161 -7.07 -16.57 9.92
C PRO A 161 -8.42 -17.21 9.57
N MET A 162 -9.49 -16.87 10.28
CA MET A 162 -10.84 -17.35 10.01
C MET A 162 -11.33 -16.90 8.62
N PHE A 163 -11.06 -15.65 8.25
CA PHE A 163 -11.39 -15.17 6.92
C PHE A 163 -10.62 -15.93 5.84
N GLU A 164 -9.31 -16.08 6.00
CA GLU A 164 -8.44 -16.70 4.98
C GLU A 164 -8.72 -18.20 4.80
N HIS A 165 -8.94 -18.93 5.88
CA HIS A 165 -9.09 -20.39 5.83
C HIS A 165 -10.52 -20.87 5.55
N ASP A 166 -11.53 -20.11 5.96
CA ASP A 166 -12.91 -20.58 5.92
C ASP A 166 -13.81 -19.70 5.06
N ILE A 167 -13.72 -18.37 5.23
CA ILE A 167 -14.66 -17.45 4.57
C ILE A 167 -14.26 -17.19 3.12
N ALA A 168 -12.99 -16.98 2.82
CA ALA A 168 -12.54 -16.77 1.45
C ALA A 168 -12.87 -17.97 0.55
N PRO A 169 -12.65 -19.25 0.94
CA PRO A 169 -13.11 -20.40 0.18
C PRO A 169 -14.64 -20.48 0.01
N TYR A 170 -15.40 -20.06 1.04
CA TYR A 170 -16.86 -20.00 0.94
C TYR A 170 -17.32 -18.96 -0.07
N LEU A 171 -16.73 -17.76 -0.06
CA LEU A 171 -17.00 -16.70 -1.03
C LEU A 171 -16.63 -17.12 -2.45
N ASN A 172 -15.47 -17.75 -2.64
CA ASN A 172 -15.01 -18.25 -3.95
C ASN A 172 -15.97 -19.29 -4.55
N LYS A 173 -16.57 -20.15 -3.74
CA LYS A 173 -17.60 -21.09 -4.25
C LYS A 173 -18.83 -20.39 -4.78
N LYS A 174 -19.17 -19.22 -4.23
CA LYS A 174 -20.35 -18.44 -4.67
C LYS A 174 -20.03 -17.52 -5.84
N GLN A 175 -18.79 -17.12 -5.99
CA GLN A 175 -18.29 -16.30 -7.10
C GLN A 175 -16.96 -16.85 -7.58
N PRO A 176 -16.96 -17.69 -8.65
CA PRO A 176 -15.73 -18.32 -9.13
C PRO A 176 -14.77 -17.37 -9.86
N GLU A 177 -15.23 -16.16 -10.23
CA GLU A 177 -14.39 -15.16 -10.88
C GLU A 177 -13.70 -14.29 -9.83
N GLY A 178 -12.37 -14.37 -9.76
CA GLY A 178 -11.53 -13.49 -8.98
C GLY A 178 -11.18 -12.18 -9.69
N ILE A 179 -10.66 -11.23 -8.94
CA ILE A 179 -10.03 -10.01 -9.48
C ILE A 179 -8.53 -10.13 -9.30
N TYR A 180 -7.82 -9.99 -10.39
CA TYR A 180 -6.36 -10.04 -10.47
C TYR A 180 -5.83 -8.71 -10.97
N SER A 181 -4.71 -8.25 -10.44
CA SER A 181 -4.15 -6.96 -10.83
C SER A 181 -2.65 -7.04 -11.01
N HIS A 182 -2.16 -6.31 -12.01
CA HIS A 182 -0.74 -6.00 -12.18
C HIS A 182 -0.52 -4.49 -12.12
N MET A 183 0.68 -4.11 -11.67
CA MET A 183 1.07 -2.71 -11.65
C MET A 183 2.03 -2.44 -12.81
N VAL A 184 1.81 -1.35 -13.54
CA VAL A 184 2.81 -0.77 -14.45
C VAL A 184 3.27 0.54 -13.82
N LYS A 185 4.53 0.59 -13.36
CA LYS A 185 5.06 1.72 -12.62
C LYS A 185 6.01 2.54 -13.49
N VAL A 186 5.74 3.84 -13.58
CA VAL A 186 6.39 4.77 -14.49
C VAL A 186 7.05 5.90 -13.69
N CYS A 187 8.30 6.24 -14.04
CA CYS A 187 9.03 7.37 -13.50
C CYS A 187 9.41 8.38 -14.59
N GLY A 188 9.77 9.60 -14.21
CA GLY A 188 10.25 10.63 -15.16
C GLY A 188 9.16 11.37 -15.93
N ILE A 189 7.95 10.84 -16.01
CA ILE A 189 6.81 11.42 -16.73
C ILE A 189 5.84 12.02 -15.71
N GLY A 190 5.30 13.22 -15.99
CA GLY A 190 4.26 13.84 -15.15
C GLY A 190 2.93 13.13 -15.32
N GLU A 191 2.09 13.16 -14.27
CA GLU A 191 0.79 12.47 -14.20
C GLU A 191 -0.10 12.74 -15.41
N SER A 192 -0.40 14.02 -15.66
CA SER A 192 -1.28 14.42 -16.79
C SER A 192 -0.77 13.93 -18.14
N ARG A 193 0.56 13.96 -18.36
CA ARG A 193 1.16 13.43 -19.60
C ARG A 193 1.07 11.91 -19.65
N ALA A 194 1.32 11.24 -18.55
CA ALA A 194 1.22 9.78 -18.47
C ALA A 194 -0.21 9.30 -18.76
N GLU A 195 -1.23 9.96 -18.17
CA GLU A 195 -2.64 9.68 -18.47
C GLU A 195 -2.98 9.92 -19.93
N THR A 196 -2.55 11.03 -20.51
CA THR A 196 -2.80 11.34 -21.94
C THR A 196 -2.21 10.25 -22.85
N MET A 197 -1.07 9.68 -22.51
CA MET A 197 -0.43 8.62 -23.31
C MET A 197 -1.23 7.31 -23.34
N VAL A 198 -2.14 7.09 -22.41
CA VAL A 198 -2.97 5.86 -22.29
C VAL A 198 -4.48 6.16 -22.24
N ALA A 199 -4.89 7.39 -22.59
CA ALA A 199 -6.27 7.81 -22.48
C ALA A 199 -7.23 6.92 -23.33
N ASP A 200 -6.81 6.55 -24.55
CA ASP A 200 -7.55 5.65 -25.42
C ASP A 200 -7.72 4.24 -24.81
N LEU A 201 -6.75 3.73 -24.09
CA LEU A 201 -6.87 2.46 -23.36
C LEU A 201 -7.86 2.57 -22.19
N MET A 202 -7.88 3.73 -21.51
CA MET A 202 -8.81 3.99 -20.41
C MET A 202 -10.24 4.21 -20.93
N ASP A 203 -10.41 4.86 -22.07
CA ASP A 203 -11.73 5.11 -22.67
C ASP A 203 -12.36 3.85 -23.24
N ALA A 204 -11.57 2.95 -23.81
CA ALA A 204 -12.02 1.71 -24.45
C ALA A 204 -12.11 0.52 -23.49
N GLN A 205 -11.73 0.68 -22.23
CA GLN A 205 -11.61 -0.42 -21.28
C GLN A 205 -12.94 -1.08 -20.92
N THR A 206 -12.92 -2.40 -20.80
CA THR A 206 -14.04 -3.22 -20.28
C THR A 206 -13.52 -4.25 -19.29
N ASN A 207 -12.72 -5.19 -19.76
CA ASN A 207 -11.98 -6.17 -18.99
C ASN A 207 -10.75 -6.59 -19.81
N PRO A 208 -9.53 -6.21 -19.43
CA PRO A 208 -9.13 -5.57 -18.16
C PRO A 208 -9.46 -4.08 -18.08
N THR A 209 -9.41 -3.53 -16.84
CA THR A 209 -9.52 -2.10 -16.56
C THR A 209 -8.16 -1.52 -16.21
N LEU A 210 -7.99 -0.20 -16.43
CA LEU A 210 -6.77 0.56 -16.19
C LEU A 210 -7.08 1.75 -15.28
N ALA A 211 -6.35 1.89 -14.17
CA ALA A 211 -6.51 3.00 -13.24
C ALA A 211 -5.16 3.63 -12.87
N PRO A 212 -4.99 4.97 -13.01
CA PRO A 212 -3.79 5.67 -12.60
C PRO A 212 -3.78 5.97 -11.09
N TYR A 213 -2.59 5.93 -10.49
CA TYR A 213 -2.31 6.31 -9.11
C TYR A 213 -1.09 7.21 -9.07
N ALA A 214 -1.29 8.49 -8.77
CA ALA A 214 -0.19 9.43 -8.60
C ALA A 214 0.61 9.14 -7.33
N LYS A 215 1.92 9.13 -7.46
CA LYS A 215 2.89 9.06 -6.38
C LYS A 215 3.89 10.20 -6.51
N THR A 216 4.64 10.48 -5.46
CA THR A 216 5.66 11.54 -5.49
C THR A 216 6.74 11.26 -6.52
N GLY A 217 6.65 11.93 -7.68
CA GLY A 217 7.59 11.78 -8.79
C GLY A 217 7.40 10.56 -9.69
N GLU A 218 6.35 9.78 -9.47
CA GLU A 218 6.04 8.53 -10.17
C GLU A 218 4.56 8.46 -10.50
N VAL A 219 4.18 7.68 -11.51
CA VAL A 219 2.80 7.32 -11.82
C VAL A 219 2.69 5.81 -11.87
N HIS A 220 1.80 5.25 -11.08
CA HIS A 220 1.53 3.83 -11.07
C HIS A 220 0.20 3.57 -11.76
N PHE A 221 0.17 2.65 -12.68
CA PHE A 221 -1.06 2.21 -13.33
C PHE A 221 -1.40 0.80 -12.86
N ARG A 222 -2.62 0.61 -12.40
CA ARG A 222 -3.14 -0.72 -12.07
C ARG A 222 -3.95 -1.23 -13.25
N VAL A 223 -3.51 -2.33 -13.83
CA VAL A 223 -4.26 -3.13 -14.79
C VAL A 223 -4.98 -4.23 -14.03
N THR A 224 -6.31 -4.30 -14.14
CA THR A 224 -7.14 -5.22 -13.34
C THR A 224 -8.02 -6.03 -14.24
N ALA A 225 -7.96 -7.36 -14.17
CA ALA A 225 -8.83 -8.28 -14.88
C ALA A 225 -9.71 -9.10 -13.94
N ARG A 226 -10.92 -9.38 -14.38
CA ARG A 226 -11.81 -10.38 -13.78
C ARG A 226 -11.70 -11.66 -14.58
N ALA A 227 -11.37 -12.78 -13.93
CA ALA A 227 -11.19 -14.08 -14.58
C ALA A 227 -11.40 -15.25 -13.60
N CYS A 228 -11.60 -16.46 -14.15
CA CYS A 228 -11.79 -17.68 -13.37
C CYS A 228 -10.48 -18.24 -12.78
N SER A 229 -9.32 -17.80 -13.26
CA SER A 229 -8.00 -18.15 -12.74
C SER A 229 -6.99 -17.04 -12.97
N GLU A 230 -5.86 -17.10 -12.29
CA GLU A 230 -4.75 -16.17 -12.44
C GLU A 230 -4.18 -16.20 -13.87
N GLU A 231 -4.01 -17.40 -14.44
CA GLU A 231 -3.50 -17.57 -15.81
C GLU A 231 -4.44 -16.94 -16.86
N ALA A 232 -5.75 -17.08 -16.66
CA ALA A 232 -6.74 -16.45 -17.54
C ALA A 232 -6.73 -14.91 -17.40
N ALA A 233 -6.50 -14.41 -16.18
CA ALA A 233 -6.36 -12.99 -15.92
C ALA A 233 -5.09 -12.40 -16.55
N GLU A 234 -3.96 -13.11 -16.45
CA GLU A 234 -2.70 -12.72 -17.07
C GLU A 234 -2.86 -12.60 -18.60
N GLN A 235 -3.47 -13.60 -19.24
CA GLN A 235 -3.75 -13.56 -20.69
C GLN A 235 -4.60 -12.36 -21.10
N LEU A 236 -5.52 -11.91 -20.25
CA LEU A 236 -6.33 -10.72 -20.51
C LEU A 236 -5.55 -9.42 -20.31
N MET A 237 -4.68 -9.35 -19.29
CA MET A 237 -3.93 -8.14 -18.94
C MET A 237 -2.69 -7.91 -19.80
N GLU A 238 -2.02 -8.98 -20.23
CA GLU A 238 -0.75 -8.91 -20.96
C GLU A 238 -0.77 -7.99 -22.18
N PRO A 239 -1.78 -8.03 -23.09
CA PRO A 239 -1.81 -7.13 -24.25
C PRO A 239 -1.83 -5.65 -23.88
N MET A 240 -2.54 -5.27 -22.80
CA MET A 240 -2.60 -3.91 -22.30
C MET A 240 -1.27 -3.51 -21.66
N ILE A 241 -0.65 -4.38 -20.86
CA ILE A 241 0.64 -4.16 -20.22
C ILE A 241 1.74 -3.97 -21.28
N GLU A 242 1.78 -4.81 -22.32
CA GLU A 242 2.77 -4.72 -23.39
C GLU A 242 2.58 -3.43 -24.21
N GLU A 243 1.34 -3.02 -24.50
CA GLU A 243 1.09 -1.74 -25.15
C GLU A 243 1.54 -0.56 -24.28
N MET A 244 1.34 -0.62 -22.96
CA MET A 244 1.84 0.40 -22.05
C MET A 244 3.38 0.43 -22.01
N LYS A 245 4.06 -0.72 -21.95
CA LYS A 245 5.52 -0.81 -22.04
C LYS A 245 6.03 -0.19 -23.33
N LYS A 246 5.37 -0.42 -24.45
CA LYS A 246 5.73 0.17 -25.74
C LYS A 246 5.58 1.70 -25.74
N ARG A 247 4.50 2.24 -25.15
CA ARG A 247 4.25 3.68 -25.11
C ARG A 247 5.17 4.43 -24.16
N PHE A 248 5.41 3.87 -22.99
CA PHE A 248 6.25 4.48 -21.96
C PHE A 248 7.74 4.18 -22.12
N GLY A 249 8.10 3.09 -22.80
CA GLY A 249 9.49 2.70 -23.01
C GLY A 249 10.27 2.60 -21.70
N ASP A 250 11.47 3.18 -21.69
CA ASP A 250 12.37 3.18 -20.55
C ASP A 250 11.81 3.88 -19.29
N ALA A 251 10.74 4.63 -19.41
CA ALA A 251 10.08 5.21 -18.24
C ALA A 251 9.38 4.15 -17.37
N VAL A 252 8.99 2.99 -17.90
CA VAL A 252 8.54 1.85 -17.08
C VAL A 252 9.73 1.29 -16.33
N TYR A 253 9.67 1.35 -15.00
CA TYR A 253 10.75 0.82 -14.18
C TYR A 253 10.47 -0.57 -13.61
N THR A 254 9.21 -0.97 -13.51
CA THR A 254 8.80 -2.32 -13.12
C THR A 254 7.32 -2.58 -13.42
N THR A 255 6.98 -3.86 -13.55
CA THR A 255 5.60 -4.36 -13.52
C THR A 255 5.32 -5.21 -12.26
N GLU A 256 6.30 -5.38 -11.39
CA GLU A 256 6.16 -6.10 -10.13
C GLU A 256 5.53 -5.20 -9.06
N GLU A 257 4.55 -5.73 -8.30
CA GLU A 257 3.78 -4.95 -7.34
C GLU A 257 4.64 -4.38 -6.20
N ASN A 258 5.58 -5.16 -5.70
CA ASN A 258 6.37 -4.82 -4.52
C ASN A 258 7.69 -4.10 -4.83
N VAL A 259 8.11 -4.04 -6.10
CA VAL A 259 9.36 -3.39 -6.49
C VAL A 259 9.20 -1.87 -6.50
N THR A 260 10.09 -1.18 -5.79
CA THR A 260 10.14 0.29 -5.73
C THR A 260 11.09 0.87 -6.76
N LEU A 261 11.03 2.21 -6.98
CA LEU A 261 11.93 2.89 -7.92
C LEU A 261 13.39 2.75 -7.47
N GLU A 262 13.68 2.94 -6.18
CA GLU A 262 15.01 2.75 -5.61
C GLU A 262 15.50 1.31 -5.75
N GLU A 263 14.64 0.32 -5.55
CA GLU A 263 14.99 -1.09 -5.74
C GLU A 263 15.33 -1.39 -7.20
N SER A 264 14.56 -0.84 -8.15
CA SER A 264 14.86 -1.02 -9.57
C SER A 264 16.23 -0.43 -9.96
N VAL A 265 16.65 0.66 -9.32
CA VAL A 265 17.95 1.28 -9.54
C VAL A 265 19.07 0.48 -8.87
N ILE A 266 18.87 -0.02 -7.66
CA ILE A 266 19.86 -0.89 -6.99
C ILE A 266 20.10 -2.17 -7.82
N ARG A 267 19.04 -2.83 -8.28
CA ARG A 267 19.15 -4.02 -9.17
C ARG A 267 19.93 -3.68 -10.45
N LEU A 268 19.66 -2.52 -11.06
CA LEU A 268 20.38 -2.07 -12.27
C LEU A 268 21.87 -1.79 -12.01
N LEU A 269 22.22 -1.24 -10.86
CA LEU A 269 23.60 -1.03 -10.44
C LEU A 269 24.32 -2.37 -10.19
N GLU A 270 23.66 -3.32 -9.54
CA GLU A 270 24.20 -4.68 -9.32
C GLU A 270 24.44 -5.41 -10.64
N GLU A 271 23.48 -5.36 -11.56
CA GLU A 271 23.60 -5.95 -12.90
C GLU A 271 24.80 -5.38 -13.68
N LYS A 272 24.98 -4.05 -13.62
CA LYS A 272 26.10 -3.35 -14.26
C LYS A 272 27.41 -3.44 -13.47
N LYS A 273 27.39 -4.01 -12.25
CA LYS A 273 28.53 -4.05 -11.32
C LYS A 273 29.10 -2.67 -11.02
N MET A 274 28.23 -1.70 -10.85
CA MET A 274 28.57 -0.30 -10.56
C MET A 274 28.21 0.07 -9.14
N THR A 275 29.02 0.95 -8.55
CA THR A 275 28.77 1.54 -7.24
C THR A 275 28.22 2.95 -7.36
N VAL A 276 27.46 3.40 -6.36
CA VAL A 276 26.86 4.72 -6.31
C VAL A 276 27.12 5.41 -4.98
N THR A 277 27.27 6.73 -5.00
CA THR A 277 27.31 7.61 -3.82
C THR A 277 26.36 8.80 -3.96
N THR A 278 26.17 9.55 -2.90
CA THR A 278 25.30 10.73 -2.87
C THR A 278 25.99 11.93 -2.21
N ALA A 279 25.69 13.14 -2.72
CA ALA A 279 26.10 14.42 -2.14
C ALA A 279 24.88 15.29 -1.89
N GLU A 280 24.43 15.36 -0.65
CA GLU A 280 23.16 15.98 -0.29
C GLU A 280 23.33 17.32 0.41
N SER A 281 22.57 18.33 -0.04
CA SER A 281 22.42 19.60 0.62
C SER A 281 20.99 19.71 1.18
N CYS A 282 20.02 20.19 0.40
CA CYS A 282 18.67 20.44 0.89
C CYS A 282 17.88 19.16 1.24
N THR A 283 18.23 18.02 0.70
CA THR A 283 17.61 16.71 1.01
C THR A 283 18.09 16.13 2.35
N GLY A 284 19.33 16.46 2.79
CA GLY A 284 19.81 16.21 4.14
C GLY A 284 19.75 14.75 4.58
N GLY A 285 20.19 13.81 3.74
CA GLY A 285 20.23 12.39 4.02
C GLY A 285 18.98 11.60 3.56
N LYS A 286 17.95 12.26 3.04
CA LYS A 286 16.74 11.57 2.55
C LYS A 286 17.01 10.72 1.30
N LEU A 287 17.91 11.16 0.41
CA LEU A 287 18.26 10.43 -0.81
C LEU A 287 19.05 9.15 -0.46
N SER A 288 20.08 9.30 0.36
CA SER A 288 20.84 8.17 0.92
C SER A 288 19.90 7.19 1.66
N GLY A 289 19.08 7.73 2.57
CA GLY A 289 18.14 6.91 3.34
C GLY A 289 17.16 6.13 2.46
N ARG A 290 16.66 6.72 1.37
CA ARG A 290 15.76 6.03 0.45
C ARG A 290 16.46 4.89 -0.30
N LEU A 291 17.69 5.07 -0.76
CA LEU A 291 18.48 4.01 -1.40
C LEU A 291 18.83 2.89 -0.40
N LEU A 292 19.19 3.26 0.83
CA LEU A 292 19.57 2.32 1.90
C LEU A 292 18.36 1.54 2.49
N ASN A 293 17.13 1.93 2.22
CA ASN A 293 15.95 1.12 2.57
C ASN A 293 15.85 -0.19 1.77
N VAL A 294 16.59 -0.29 0.65
CA VAL A 294 16.61 -1.50 -0.17
C VAL A 294 17.54 -2.53 0.47
N ALA A 295 17.03 -3.74 0.69
CA ALA A 295 17.85 -4.84 1.16
C ALA A 295 18.94 -5.16 0.11
N GLY A 296 20.20 -5.29 0.55
CA GLY A 296 21.32 -5.52 -0.36
C GLY A 296 21.99 -4.26 -0.90
N ALA A 297 21.46 -3.07 -0.63
CA ALA A 297 22.05 -1.80 -1.09
C ALA A 297 23.54 -1.64 -0.72
N SER A 298 24.02 -2.29 0.35
CA SER A 298 25.44 -2.29 0.74
C SER A 298 26.38 -2.89 -0.31
N GLY A 299 25.86 -3.64 -1.26
CA GLY A 299 26.66 -4.16 -2.40
C GLY A 299 27.05 -3.08 -3.41
N VAL A 300 26.30 -1.99 -3.48
CA VAL A 300 26.49 -0.92 -4.46
C VAL A 300 26.67 0.48 -3.85
N TYR A 301 26.34 0.67 -2.56
CA TYR A 301 26.38 1.94 -1.86
C TYR A 301 27.24 1.83 -0.61
N ASN A 302 28.46 2.41 -0.63
CA ASN A 302 29.40 2.33 0.47
C ASN A 302 29.34 3.52 1.43
N GLU A 303 29.20 4.73 0.89
CA GLU A 303 29.15 5.96 1.67
C GLU A 303 28.39 7.08 0.95
N GLY A 304 27.98 8.11 1.69
CA GLY A 304 27.35 9.29 1.15
C GLY A 304 27.61 10.52 2.01
N TYR A 305 27.44 11.70 1.44
CA TYR A 305 27.87 12.95 2.02
C TYR A 305 26.70 13.91 2.23
N ILE A 306 26.55 14.44 3.44
CA ILE A 306 25.63 15.53 3.74
C ILE A 306 26.45 16.81 3.89
N THR A 307 26.59 17.56 2.78
CA THR A 307 27.40 18.78 2.70
C THR A 307 26.49 20.00 2.71
N TYR A 308 25.87 20.30 3.86
CA TYR A 308 24.87 21.35 3.97
C TYR A 308 25.47 22.75 3.87
N ALA A 309 26.59 23.02 4.54
CA ALA A 309 27.33 24.28 4.49
C ALA A 309 28.26 24.36 3.25
N ASN A 310 28.56 25.58 2.76
CA ASN A 310 29.51 25.81 1.66
C ASN A 310 30.90 25.25 2.00
N ALA A 311 31.40 25.53 3.20
CA ALA A 311 32.69 25.02 3.66
C ALA A 311 32.78 23.48 3.62
N SER A 312 31.63 22.78 3.86
CA SER A 312 31.59 21.30 3.74
C SER A 312 31.65 20.85 2.28
N LYS A 313 31.03 21.59 1.35
CA LYS A 313 31.11 21.32 -0.09
C LYS A 313 32.55 21.46 -0.60
N GLU A 314 33.24 22.51 -0.20
CA GLU A 314 34.66 22.73 -0.53
C GLU A 314 35.53 21.63 0.08
N LYS A 315 35.44 21.42 1.39
CA LYS A 315 36.32 20.53 2.14
C LYS A 315 36.18 19.05 1.73
N ILE A 316 34.95 18.58 1.54
CA ILE A 316 34.67 17.15 1.37
C ILE A 316 34.59 16.79 -0.12
N LEU A 317 33.91 17.61 -0.91
CA LEU A 317 33.63 17.33 -2.32
C LEU A 317 34.56 18.08 -3.27
N GLY A 318 35.38 18.97 -2.76
CA GLY A 318 36.28 19.77 -3.60
C GLY A 318 35.56 20.77 -4.51
N VAL A 319 34.34 21.19 -4.17
CA VAL A 319 33.67 22.28 -4.87
C VAL A 319 34.52 23.54 -4.78
N LYS A 320 34.76 24.19 -5.90
CA LYS A 320 35.64 25.35 -5.95
C LYS A 320 35.03 26.54 -5.23
N HIS A 321 35.85 27.26 -4.48
CA HIS A 321 35.42 28.49 -3.81
C HIS A 321 34.88 29.51 -4.81
N GLU A 322 35.56 29.70 -5.95
CA GLU A 322 35.13 30.60 -7.02
C GLU A 322 33.76 30.24 -7.60
N THR A 323 33.42 28.94 -7.69
CA THR A 323 32.11 28.48 -8.16
C THR A 323 31.01 28.88 -7.15
N LEU A 324 31.27 28.73 -5.85
CA LEU A 324 30.33 29.13 -4.81
C LEU A 324 30.15 30.64 -4.73
N GLU A 325 31.21 31.45 -4.89
CA GLU A 325 31.14 32.89 -4.91
C GLU A 325 30.41 33.43 -6.15
N THR A 326 30.69 32.87 -7.33
CA THR A 326 30.15 33.36 -8.59
C THR A 326 28.71 32.91 -8.85
N TYR A 327 28.43 31.63 -8.64
CA TYR A 327 27.13 31.01 -8.99
C TYR A 327 26.27 30.68 -7.76
N GLY A 328 26.87 30.70 -6.57
CA GLY A 328 26.22 30.33 -5.31
C GLY A 328 26.03 28.80 -5.16
N ALA A 329 25.66 28.41 -3.93
CA ALA A 329 25.46 27.00 -3.60
C ALA A 329 24.33 26.31 -4.38
N VAL A 330 23.33 27.07 -4.85
CA VAL A 330 22.20 26.58 -5.63
C VAL A 330 22.40 26.99 -7.08
N SER A 331 23.09 26.16 -7.82
CA SER A 331 23.44 26.37 -9.24
C SER A 331 23.79 25.05 -9.92
N GLU A 332 23.73 25.07 -11.24
CA GLU A 332 24.13 23.94 -12.10
C GLU A 332 25.59 23.57 -11.87
N GLN A 333 26.47 24.58 -11.81
CA GLN A 333 27.92 24.40 -11.62
C GLN A 333 28.23 23.72 -10.29
N THR A 334 27.58 24.20 -9.21
CA THR A 334 27.75 23.58 -7.89
C THR A 334 27.23 22.17 -7.85
N ALA A 335 26.07 21.88 -8.47
CA ALA A 335 25.55 20.52 -8.53
C ALA A 335 26.49 19.58 -9.30
N ALA A 336 27.05 20.04 -10.41
CA ALA A 336 28.01 19.26 -11.21
C ALA A 336 29.29 18.95 -10.40
N GLU A 337 29.89 19.96 -9.78
CA GLU A 337 31.08 19.78 -8.97
C GLU A 337 30.82 18.89 -7.73
N MET A 338 29.64 19.00 -7.10
CA MET A 338 29.24 18.12 -6.00
C MET A 338 29.15 16.66 -6.44
N ALA A 339 28.54 16.37 -7.60
CA ALA A 339 28.41 15.01 -8.10
C ALA A 339 29.79 14.40 -8.44
N LEU A 340 30.61 15.11 -9.22
CA LEU A 340 31.96 14.66 -9.59
C LEU A 340 32.86 14.49 -8.37
N GLY A 341 32.78 15.45 -7.42
CA GLY A 341 33.55 15.42 -6.18
C GLY A 341 33.16 14.24 -5.29
N ALA A 342 31.87 13.92 -5.19
CA ALA A 342 31.37 12.77 -4.43
C ALA A 342 31.85 11.46 -5.06
N ALA A 343 31.70 11.28 -6.37
CA ALA A 343 32.18 10.10 -7.08
C ALA A 343 33.66 9.85 -6.84
N LYS A 344 34.46 10.92 -6.91
CA LYS A 344 35.91 10.86 -6.66
C LYS A 344 36.23 10.54 -5.20
N ALA A 345 35.53 11.17 -4.24
CA ALA A 345 35.80 11.00 -2.82
C ALA A 345 35.45 9.57 -2.35
N ALA A 346 34.33 9.02 -2.83
CA ALA A 346 33.89 7.65 -2.54
C ALA A 346 34.57 6.57 -3.39
N GLY A 347 35.27 6.94 -4.47
CA GLY A 347 35.73 5.97 -5.47
C GLY A 347 34.58 5.22 -6.13
N ALA A 348 33.43 5.88 -6.31
CA ALA A 348 32.22 5.30 -6.85
C ALA A 348 32.09 5.57 -8.35
N ASP A 349 31.49 4.61 -9.09
CA ASP A 349 31.27 4.70 -10.54
C ASP A 349 30.19 5.72 -10.89
N ALA A 350 29.21 5.90 -9.99
CA ALA A 350 28.13 6.86 -10.13
C ALA A 350 27.97 7.71 -8.87
N ALA A 351 27.47 8.94 -9.03
CA ALA A 351 27.16 9.82 -7.92
C ALA A 351 25.93 10.68 -8.22
N LEU A 352 25.10 10.90 -7.22
CA LEU A 352 24.00 11.85 -7.26
C LEU A 352 24.31 13.05 -6.39
N SER A 353 24.07 14.25 -6.88
CA SER A 353 24.12 15.47 -6.07
C SER A 353 22.76 16.17 -6.04
N VAL A 354 22.40 16.79 -4.91
CA VAL A 354 21.20 17.59 -4.78
C VAL A 354 21.51 18.87 -4.02
N THR A 355 21.33 20.01 -4.68
CA THR A 355 21.41 21.33 -4.06
C THR A 355 20.19 22.18 -4.43
N GLY A 356 19.62 22.92 -3.48
CA GLY A 356 18.40 23.67 -3.75
C GLY A 356 17.82 24.38 -2.55
N ILE A 357 16.71 25.11 -2.77
CA ILE A 357 15.97 25.90 -1.78
C ILE A 357 14.65 25.19 -1.47
N ALA A 358 14.65 24.38 -0.44
CA ALA A 358 13.47 23.61 -0.07
C ALA A 358 12.33 24.47 0.55
N GLY A 359 12.66 25.64 1.08
CA GLY A 359 11.69 26.54 1.73
C GLY A 359 11.54 26.27 3.25
N PRO A 360 10.63 26.99 3.96
CA PRO A 360 9.75 28.06 3.43
C PRO A 360 10.48 29.37 3.13
N GLY A 361 11.66 29.62 3.70
CA GLY A 361 12.49 30.79 3.45
C GLY A 361 13.68 30.52 2.53
N GLY A 362 14.54 31.52 2.30
CA GLY A 362 15.79 31.43 1.55
C GLY A 362 15.63 31.62 0.04
N GLY A 363 14.44 31.85 -0.47
CA GLY A 363 14.20 32.16 -1.89
C GLY A 363 14.41 33.64 -2.20
N THR A 364 14.80 33.91 -3.44
CA THR A 364 14.87 35.24 -4.06
C THR A 364 14.03 35.22 -5.34
N ALA A 365 13.85 36.38 -5.99
CA ALA A 365 13.17 36.46 -7.28
C ALA A 365 13.88 35.61 -8.37
N GLU A 366 15.20 35.58 -8.33
CA GLU A 366 16.03 34.82 -9.28
C GLU A 366 16.11 33.34 -8.91
N LYS A 367 16.19 33.04 -7.62
CA LYS A 367 16.28 31.68 -7.07
C LYS A 367 15.11 31.43 -6.11
N PRO A 368 13.91 31.12 -6.61
CA PRO A 368 12.72 30.97 -5.79
C PRO A 368 12.79 29.70 -4.92
N VAL A 369 11.94 29.67 -3.88
CA VAL A 369 11.68 28.42 -3.12
C VAL A 369 11.20 27.33 -4.09
N GLY A 370 11.74 26.14 -3.95
CA GLY A 370 11.48 25.02 -4.82
C GLY A 370 12.48 24.84 -5.96
N LEU A 371 13.38 25.80 -6.19
CA LEU A 371 14.48 25.64 -7.14
C LEU A 371 15.49 24.61 -6.61
N VAL A 372 15.73 23.55 -7.39
CA VAL A 372 16.65 22.46 -7.06
C VAL A 372 17.43 22.08 -8.31
N TYR A 373 18.74 21.97 -8.17
CA TYR A 373 19.63 21.37 -9.16
C TYR A 373 20.03 19.97 -8.71
N ILE A 374 19.90 19.02 -9.61
CA ILE A 374 20.26 17.61 -9.39
C ILE A 374 21.32 17.23 -10.39
N GLY A 375 22.51 16.86 -9.91
CA GLY A 375 23.60 16.33 -10.71
C GLY A 375 23.66 14.81 -10.61
N CYS A 376 23.95 14.17 -11.74
CA CYS A 376 24.25 12.75 -11.83
C CYS A 376 25.56 12.58 -12.59
N ALA A 377 26.58 12.06 -11.93
CA ALA A 377 27.83 11.67 -12.54
C ALA A 377 27.81 10.14 -12.74
N VAL A 378 28.22 9.69 -13.92
CA VAL A 378 28.40 8.27 -14.26
C VAL A 378 29.69 8.13 -15.08
N ASN A 379 30.64 7.35 -14.58
CA ASN A 379 31.94 7.14 -15.22
C ASN A 379 32.68 8.45 -15.57
N GLY A 380 32.57 9.47 -14.71
CA GLY A 380 33.22 10.76 -14.85
C GLY A 380 32.50 11.78 -15.76
N GLU A 381 31.43 11.40 -16.42
CA GLU A 381 30.56 12.33 -17.15
C GLU A 381 29.39 12.78 -16.27
N VAL A 382 29.06 14.07 -16.26
CA VAL A 382 28.04 14.64 -15.42
C VAL A 382 26.89 15.23 -16.23
N THR A 383 25.65 14.88 -15.83
CA THR A 383 24.41 15.51 -16.31
C THR A 383 23.79 16.28 -15.15
N VAL A 384 23.36 17.52 -15.37
CA VAL A 384 22.66 18.32 -14.37
C VAL A 384 21.27 18.68 -14.89
N ARG A 385 20.27 18.64 -14.01
CA ARG A 385 18.89 19.10 -14.30
C ARG A 385 18.41 20.10 -13.28
N GLU A 386 17.78 21.15 -13.79
CA GLU A 386 17.05 22.11 -12.98
C GLU A 386 15.61 21.67 -12.77
N TYR A 387 15.10 21.80 -11.54
CA TYR A 387 13.70 21.59 -11.20
C TYR A 387 13.15 22.77 -10.40
N ARG A 388 11.86 23.05 -10.58
CA ARG A 388 11.12 24.06 -9.84
C ARG A 388 9.87 23.45 -9.23
N PHE A 389 9.98 23.07 -7.96
CA PHE A 389 8.88 22.48 -7.21
C PHE A 389 8.02 23.56 -6.55
N THR A 390 6.72 23.31 -6.41
CA THR A 390 5.75 24.25 -5.83
C THR A 390 5.19 23.76 -4.48
N GLY A 391 5.78 22.73 -3.90
CA GLY A 391 5.35 22.15 -2.62
C GLY A 391 5.89 22.89 -1.39
N ASN A 392 5.46 22.41 -0.22
CA ASN A 392 6.10 22.77 1.04
C ASN A 392 7.51 22.16 1.13
N ARG A 393 8.27 22.51 2.18
CA ARG A 393 9.63 22.02 2.39
C ARG A 393 9.77 20.49 2.30
N GLU A 394 8.84 19.76 2.88
CA GLU A 394 8.87 18.30 2.88
C GLU A 394 8.65 17.76 1.47
N LYS A 395 7.58 18.17 0.81
CA LYS A 395 7.26 17.77 -0.56
C LYS A 395 8.38 18.13 -1.55
N ASN A 396 8.96 19.33 -1.46
CA ASN A 396 10.07 19.74 -2.34
C ASN A 396 11.28 18.81 -2.18
N ARG A 397 11.60 18.39 -0.94
CA ARG A 397 12.67 17.43 -0.67
C ARG A 397 12.33 16.04 -1.21
N ASP A 398 11.11 15.58 -1.05
CA ASP A 398 10.66 14.26 -1.53
C ASP A 398 10.65 14.19 -3.06
N TYR A 399 10.18 15.24 -3.73
CA TYR A 399 10.28 15.35 -5.18
C TYR A 399 11.74 15.38 -5.65
N ALA A 400 12.61 16.11 -4.98
CA ALA A 400 14.04 16.16 -5.33
C ALA A 400 14.68 14.78 -5.24
N VAL A 401 14.36 14.00 -4.19
CA VAL A 401 14.83 12.61 -4.03
C VAL A 401 14.34 11.72 -5.17
N ALA A 402 13.03 11.74 -5.45
CA ALA A 402 12.46 10.92 -6.53
C ALA A 402 13.06 11.26 -7.90
N ARG A 403 13.25 12.57 -8.19
CA ARG A 403 13.89 13.03 -9.44
C ARG A 403 15.36 12.68 -9.54
N ALA A 404 16.09 12.65 -8.41
CA ALA A 404 17.49 12.22 -8.39
C ALA A 404 17.61 10.72 -8.74
N ILE A 405 16.78 9.87 -8.14
CA ILE A 405 16.77 8.43 -8.41
C ILE A 405 16.36 8.17 -9.89
N THR A 406 15.33 8.89 -10.37
CA THR A 406 14.92 8.84 -11.78
C THR A 406 16.06 9.22 -12.73
N LEU A 407 16.78 10.31 -12.45
CA LEU A 407 17.91 10.76 -13.28
C LEU A 407 19.03 9.71 -13.31
N LEU A 408 19.36 9.11 -12.16
CA LEU A 408 20.35 8.03 -12.11
C LEU A 408 19.94 6.86 -13.01
N ARG A 409 18.68 6.42 -12.90
CA ARG A 409 18.17 5.33 -13.74
C ARG A 409 18.29 5.65 -15.23
N GLU A 410 17.88 6.86 -15.63
CA GLU A 410 17.98 7.30 -17.03
C GLU A 410 19.43 7.33 -17.54
N GLU A 411 20.38 7.83 -16.73
CA GLU A 411 21.78 7.87 -17.10
C GLU A 411 22.43 6.48 -17.14
N LEU A 412 22.03 5.57 -16.25
CA LEU A 412 22.48 4.17 -16.28
C LEU A 412 21.96 3.42 -17.51
N LEU A 413 20.71 3.67 -17.95
CA LEU A 413 20.15 3.03 -19.15
C LEU A 413 20.78 3.54 -20.45
N LYS A 414 21.09 4.85 -20.55
CA LYS A 414 21.74 5.43 -21.72
C LYS A 414 23.17 4.93 -21.97
N ARG A 415 23.84 4.50 -20.91
CA ARG A 415 25.27 4.12 -20.93
C ARG A 415 25.45 2.61 -20.82
N ALA A 416 24.46 1.88 -21.35
CA ALA A 416 24.47 0.42 -21.44
C ALA A 416 25.50 -0.09 -22.46
#